data_d185ffef58b5d34fbb65e37a782d432c
#
_entry.id   d185ffef58b5d34fbb65e37a782d432c
#
_cell.length_a   1.000
_cell.length_b   1.000
_cell.length_c   1.000
_cell.angle_alpha   90.00
_cell.angle_beta   90.00
_cell.angle_gamma   90.00
#
_symmetry.space_group_name_H-M   'P 1'
#
loop_
_entity.id
_entity.type
_entity.pdbx_description
1 polymer ?
#
loop_
_entity_poly.entity_id
_entity_poly.type
_entity_poly.pdbx_seq_one_letter_code
_entity_poly.pdbx_strand_id
1 'polypeptide(L)'
;DAGLSRGLGDVYKRQTDDSALFGLAACFGNTVAMGIPLMYAVLGPINTIPYMILVFFHGIVHFSYTVIIIEVYRNRQKSIVEIFYQILLGIIKNIVLFGMIIGIILNYSNLIVPSIMKEPLDIFVNLALPMVLISLGLALGNFKIRENIYGAILLTILKNFIHPIIAFCLANFILELDNLLVIIVTMAAALPSGSQSYYFAYRYNSLKAVVSSNVVLSTFVSFFTLSLLLVFFDIT
;
A
#
# COMPACT_ATOMS: atom_id res chain seq x y z
N ASP A 1 7.24 11.71 41.41
CA ASP A 1 6.87 12.52 40.20
C ASP A 1 7.61 12.09 38.92
N ALA A 2 8.88 11.72 38.99
CA ALA A 2 9.62 11.28 37.78
C ALA A 2 9.12 9.94 37.19
N GLY A 3 8.57 9.05 38.01
CA GLY A 3 7.99 7.78 37.58
C GLY A 3 6.66 7.93 36.85
N LEU A 4 5.80 8.83 37.33
CA LEU A 4 4.51 9.18 36.73
C LEU A 4 4.68 9.90 35.38
N SER A 5 5.65 10.80 35.30
CA SER A 5 5.92 11.54 34.03
C SER A 5 6.50 10.62 32.95
N ARG A 6 7.33 9.64 33.31
CA ARG A 6 7.83 8.63 32.37
C ARG A 6 6.70 7.70 31.90
N GLY A 7 5.83 7.24 32.82
CA GLY A 7 4.69 6.39 32.46
C GLY A 7 3.70 7.08 31.52
N LEU A 8 3.36 8.35 31.75
CA LEU A 8 2.52 9.15 30.85
C LEU A 8 3.16 9.34 29.48
N GLY A 9 4.46 9.66 29.44
CA GLY A 9 5.19 9.80 28.18
C GLY A 9 5.19 8.54 27.33
N ASP A 10 5.32 7.36 27.94
CA ASP A 10 5.27 6.08 27.23
C ASP A 10 3.87 5.72 26.74
N VAL A 11 2.82 6.07 27.49
CA VAL A 11 1.41 5.90 27.05
C VAL A 11 1.12 6.79 25.83
N TYR A 12 1.51 8.06 25.85
CA TYR A 12 1.33 8.96 24.72
C TYR A 12 2.08 8.49 23.46
N LYS A 13 3.32 8.02 23.61
CA LYS A 13 4.10 7.47 22.49
C LYS A 13 3.40 6.27 21.87
N ARG A 14 2.92 5.35 22.69
CA ARG A 14 2.22 4.15 22.23
C ARG A 14 0.91 4.50 21.52
N GLN A 15 0.13 5.45 22.04
CA GLN A 15 -1.10 5.90 21.40
C GLN A 15 -0.85 6.52 20.01
N THR A 16 0.23 7.28 19.85
CA THR A 16 0.57 7.89 18.55
C THR A 16 1.02 6.84 17.55
N ASP A 17 1.85 5.88 17.97
CA ASP A 17 2.26 4.76 17.11
C ASP A 17 1.04 3.95 16.66
N ASP A 18 0.16 3.62 17.60
CA ASP A 18 -1.06 2.87 17.34
C ASP A 18 -1.96 3.64 16.35
N SER A 19 -2.12 4.94 16.51
CA SER A 19 -2.94 5.78 15.62
C SER A 19 -2.35 5.87 14.21
N ALA A 20 -1.03 6.08 14.09
CA ALA A 20 -0.36 6.16 12.79
C ALA A 20 -0.41 4.83 12.03
N LEU A 21 -0.19 3.72 12.74
CA LEU A 21 -0.25 2.38 12.16
C LEU A 21 -1.68 1.93 11.82
N PHE A 22 -2.65 2.33 12.64
CA PHE A 22 -4.06 2.13 12.35
C PHE A 22 -4.48 2.87 11.06
N GLY A 23 -4.10 4.15 10.95
CA GLY A 23 -4.31 4.96 9.74
C GLY A 23 -3.65 4.35 8.51
N LEU A 24 -2.39 3.91 8.63
CA LEU A 24 -1.69 3.22 7.53
C LEU A 24 -2.45 1.96 7.10
N ALA A 25 -2.86 1.10 8.03
CA ALA A 25 -3.58 -0.12 7.72
C ALA A 25 -4.98 0.12 7.11
N ALA A 26 -5.63 1.24 7.47
CA ALA A 26 -6.91 1.65 6.92
C ALA A 26 -6.82 2.21 5.48
N CYS A 27 -5.66 2.76 5.08
CA CYS A 27 -5.51 3.43 3.78
C CYS A 27 -4.58 2.69 2.83
N PHE A 28 -3.51 2.06 3.33
CA PHE A 28 -2.50 1.44 2.49
C PHE A 28 -2.99 0.14 1.86
N GLY A 29 -3.18 0.15 0.54
CA GLY A 29 -3.61 -1.01 -0.25
C GLY A 29 -2.47 -1.92 -0.69
N ASN A 30 -2.78 -3.19 -0.95
CA ASN A 30 -1.87 -4.15 -1.57
C ASN A 30 -1.74 -3.87 -3.08
N THR A 31 -1.27 -2.67 -3.40
CA THR A 31 -1.25 -2.12 -4.76
C THR A 31 -0.27 -2.85 -5.68
N VAL A 32 0.79 -3.44 -5.14
CA VAL A 32 1.78 -4.16 -5.95
C VAL A 32 1.38 -5.62 -6.15
N ALA A 33 1.28 -6.41 -5.07
CA ALA A 33 1.13 -7.85 -5.19
C ALA A 33 -0.27 -8.30 -5.68
N MET A 34 -1.31 -7.51 -5.42
CA MET A 34 -2.66 -7.80 -5.91
C MET A 34 -3.11 -6.79 -6.96
N GLY A 35 -2.78 -5.53 -6.76
CA GLY A 35 -3.28 -4.46 -7.61
C GLY A 35 -2.69 -4.48 -9.02
N ILE A 36 -1.37 -4.66 -9.19
CA ILE A 36 -0.76 -4.70 -10.53
C ILE A 36 -1.33 -5.86 -11.38
N PRO A 37 -1.36 -7.11 -10.89
CA PRO A 37 -1.98 -8.21 -11.63
C PRO A 37 -3.44 -7.94 -12.01
N LEU A 38 -4.23 -7.46 -11.06
CA LEU A 38 -5.65 -7.16 -11.28
C LEU A 38 -5.84 -6.09 -12.35
N MET A 39 -5.16 -4.94 -12.21
CA MET A 39 -5.30 -3.84 -13.15
C MET A 39 -4.81 -4.22 -14.54
N TYR A 40 -3.73 -4.99 -14.63
CA TYR A 40 -3.24 -5.48 -15.92
C TYR A 40 -4.25 -6.41 -16.60
N ALA A 41 -4.87 -7.31 -15.85
CA ALA A 41 -5.88 -8.24 -16.37
C ALA A 41 -7.16 -7.53 -16.81
N VAL A 42 -7.56 -6.48 -16.06
CA VAL A 42 -8.85 -5.78 -16.25
C VAL A 42 -8.74 -4.67 -17.29
N LEU A 43 -7.68 -3.86 -17.26
CA LEU A 43 -7.53 -2.67 -18.10
C LEU A 43 -6.58 -2.88 -19.29
N GLY A 44 -5.81 -3.95 -19.28
CA GLY A 44 -4.74 -4.19 -20.26
C GLY A 44 -3.48 -3.35 -20.01
N PRO A 45 -2.39 -3.63 -20.74
CA PRO A 45 -1.07 -3.06 -20.46
C PRO A 45 -1.02 -1.53 -20.55
N ILE A 46 -1.65 -0.94 -21.56
CA ILE A 46 -1.58 0.50 -21.83
C ILE A 46 -2.34 1.30 -20.77
N ASN A 47 -3.56 0.88 -20.44
CA ASN A 47 -4.40 1.57 -19.47
C ASN A 47 -3.95 1.33 -18.01
N THR A 48 -3.01 0.42 -17.79
CA THR A 48 -2.40 0.21 -16.45
C THR A 48 -1.30 1.23 -16.15
N ILE A 49 -0.80 1.99 -17.12
CA ILE A 49 0.26 2.98 -16.90
C ILE A 49 -0.13 4.03 -15.84
N PRO A 50 -1.31 4.67 -15.87
CA PRO A 50 -1.71 5.60 -14.82
C PRO A 50 -1.78 4.94 -13.43
N TYR A 51 -2.18 3.67 -13.35
CA TYR A 51 -2.16 2.91 -12.11
C TYR A 51 -0.73 2.73 -11.56
N MET A 52 0.26 2.46 -12.42
CA MET A 52 1.66 2.36 -12.01
C MET A 52 2.16 3.68 -11.39
N ILE A 53 1.79 4.81 -11.99
CA ILE A 53 2.11 6.14 -11.44
C ILE A 53 1.49 6.30 -10.05
N LEU A 54 0.21 5.92 -9.90
CA LEU A 54 -0.47 5.93 -8.58
C LEU A 54 0.29 5.06 -7.58
N VAL A 55 0.69 3.83 -7.93
CA VAL A 55 1.45 2.91 -7.06
C VAL A 55 2.74 3.56 -6.56
N PHE A 56 3.46 4.24 -7.45
CA PHE A 56 4.71 4.92 -7.12
C PHE A 56 4.49 5.99 -6.04
N PHE A 57 3.55 6.91 -6.26
CA PHE A 57 3.25 7.96 -5.30
C PHE A 57 2.59 7.43 -4.02
N HIS A 58 1.70 6.44 -4.14
CA HIS A 58 1.05 5.80 -3.00
C HIS A 58 2.07 5.24 -1.99
N GLY A 59 3.09 4.51 -2.49
CA GLY A 59 4.14 3.98 -1.64
C GLY A 59 4.95 5.08 -0.94
N ILE A 60 5.41 6.08 -1.70
CA ILE A 60 6.21 7.19 -1.17
C ILE A 60 5.43 7.98 -0.13
N VAL A 61 4.21 8.40 -0.45
CA VAL A 61 3.41 9.26 0.43
C VAL A 61 3.07 8.56 1.74
N HIS A 62 2.52 7.34 1.67
CA HIS A 62 2.08 6.65 2.88
C HIS A 62 3.24 6.25 3.79
N PHE A 63 4.35 5.78 3.23
CA PHE A 63 5.51 5.42 4.04
C PHE A 63 6.16 6.65 4.67
N SER A 64 6.32 7.72 3.89
CA SER A 64 6.89 8.98 4.40
C SER A 64 6.04 9.55 5.52
N TYR A 65 4.72 9.65 5.31
CA TYR A 65 3.78 10.14 6.29
C TYR A 65 3.82 9.33 7.59
N THR A 66 3.77 8.00 7.48
CA THR A 66 3.81 7.11 8.65
C THR A 66 5.11 7.25 9.42
N VAL A 67 6.26 7.27 8.71
CA VAL A 67 7.57 7.44 9.34
C VAL A 67 7.68 8.79 10.01
N ILE A 68 7.26 9.86 9.34
CA ILE A 68 7.31 11.23 9.90
C ILE A 68 6.50 11.30 11.20
N ILE A 69 5.25 10.84 11.19
CA ILE A 69 4.41 10.88 12.39
C ILE A 69 5.08 10.12 13.54
N ILE A 70 5.45 8.85 13.31
CA ILE A 70 6.01 8.02 14.37
C ILE A 70 7.34 8.60 14.89
N GLU A 71 8.25 8.99 13.99
CA GLU A 71 9.57 9.46 14.40
C GLU A 71 9.52 10.86 15.07
N VAL A 72 8.66 11.76 14.61
CA VAL A 72 8.47 13.08 15.26
C VAL A 72 7.97 12.91 16.69
N TYR A 73 7.05 11.97 16.92
CA TYR A 73 6.49 11.77 18.27
C TYR A 73 7.34 10.88 19.17
N ARG A 74 8.03 9.87 18.61
CA ARG A 74 8.94 9.00 19.39
C ARG A 74 10.24 9.69 19.76
N ASN A 75 10.83 10.42 18.84
CA ASN A 75 12.17 10.99 18.97
C ASN A 75 12.15 12.50 18.66
N ARG A 76 11.69 13.29 19.64
CA ARG A 76 11.79 14.76 19.55
C ARG A 76 13.23 15.29 19.35
N GLN A 77 14.24 14.40 19.38
CA GLN A 77 15.66 14.74 19.22
C GLN A 77 16.22 14.47 17.83
N LYS A 78 15.49 13.74 16.95
CA LYS A 78 15.98 13.55 15.57
C LYS A 78 15.80 14.82 14.76
N SER A 79 16.87 15.18 14.06
CA SER A 79 16.83 16.31 13.13
C SER A 79 15.92 15.97 11.92
N ILE A 80 15.35 17.00 11.31
CA ILE A 80 14.56 16.85 10.06
C ILE A 80 15.41 16.16 8.98
N VAL A 81 16.71 16.42 8.95
CA VAL A 81 17.66 15.81 8.01
C VAL A 81 17.76 14.30 8.20
N GLU A 82 17.80 13.82 9.45
CA GLU A 82 17.82 12.38 9.74
C GLU A 82 16.54 11.67 9.35
N ILE A 83 15.39 12.32 9.56
CA ILE A 83 14.08 11.81 9.13
C ILE A 83 14.03 11.71 7.60
N PHE A 84 14.45 12.77 6.91
CA PHE A 84 14.53 12.80 5.44
C PHE A 84 15.45 11.69 4.89
N TYR A 85 16.62 11.51 5.50
CA TYR A 85 17.56 10.45 5.11
C TYR A 85 16.96 9.05 5.29
N GLN A 86 16.21 8.81 6.37
CA GLN A 86 15.53 7.52 6.57
C GLN A 86 14.43 7.26 5.54
N ILE A 87 13.68 8.29 5.16
CA ILE A 87 12.69 8.18 4.09
C ILE A 87 13.37 7.85 2.76
N LEU A 88 14.42 8.58 2.41
CA LEU A 88 15.18 8.36 1.19
C LEU A 88 15.77 6.95 1.12
N LEU A 89 16.37 6.48 2.21
CA LEU A 89 16.85 5.10 2.30
C LEU A 89 15.71 4.08 2.18
N GLY A 90 14.54 4.38 2.72
CA GLY A 90 13.35 3.52 2.58
C GLY A 90 12.90 3.39 1.13
N ILE A 91 12.91 4.48 0.38
CA ILE A 91 12.57 4.51 -1.05
C ILE A 91 13.61 3.71 -1.86
N ILE A 92 14.90 3.98 -1.67
CA ILE A 92 15.99 3.31 -2.42
C ILE A 92 16.03 1.80 -2.12
N LYS A 93 15.76 1.41 -0.88
CA LYS A 93 15.72 0.00 -0.47
C LYS A 93 14.45 -0.74 -0.93
N ASN A 94 13.43 -0.01 -1.37
CA ASN A 94 12.24 -0.63 -1.91
C ASN A 94 12.48 -1.02 -3.37
N ILE A 95 12.63 -2.32 -3.63
CA ILE A 95 12.97 -2.85 -4.94
C ILE A 95 11.95 -2.47 -6.03
N VAL A 96 10.68 -2.32 -5.66
CA VAL A 96 9.61 -1.91 -6.60
C VAL A 96 9.79 -0.45 -7.00
N LEU A 97 9.91 0.45 -6.01
CA LEU A 97 10.13 1.87 -6.27
C LEU A 97 11.44 2.10 -7.03
N PHE A 98 12.49 1.38 -6.68
CA PHE A 98 13.78 1.44 -7.36
C PHE A 98 13.66 1.01 -8.84
N GLY A 99 12.97 -0.12 -9.11
CA GLY A 99 12.72 -0.58 -10.48
C GLY A 99 11.91 0.42 -11.30
N MET A 100 10.90 1.06 -10.68
CA MET A 100 10.09 2.09 -11.34
C MET A 100 10.92 3.33 -11.68
N ILE A 101 11.80 3.78 -10.78
CA ILE A 101 12.73 4.91 -11.03
C ILE A 101 13.63 4.59 -12.22
N ILE A 102 14.23 3.39 -12.28
CA ILE A 102 15.05 2.97 -13.42
C ILE A 102 14.22 2.99 -14.72
N GLY A 103 13.00 2.45 -14.69
CA GLY A 103 12.10 2.44 -15.85
C GLY A 103 11.79 3.85 -16.36
N ILE A 104 11.50 4.79 -15.45
CA ILE A 104 11.26 6.20 -15.78
C ILE A 104 12.51 6.85 -16.41
N ILE A 105 13.69 6.62 -15.82
CA ILE A 105 14.97 7.16 -16.34
C ILE A 105 15.25 6.64 -17.75
N LEU A 106 15.12 5.33 -17.98
CA LEU A 106 15.32 4.72 -19.30
C LEU A 106 14.32 5.28 -20.33
N ASN A 107 13.07 5.42 -19.97
CA ASN A 107 12.05 6.00 -20.84
C ASN A 107 12.35 7.45 -21.21
N TYR A 108 12.69 8.28 -20.22
CA TYR A 108 13.01 9.70 -20.44
C TYR A 108 14.29 9.91 -21.26
N SER A 109 15.28 9.02 -21.06
CA SER A 109 16.55 9.07 -21.79
C SER A 109 16.45 8.58 -23.24
N ASN A 110 15.26 8.11 -23.67
CA ASN A 110 15.05 7.51 -25.00
C ASN A 110 16.07 6.39 -25.32
N LEU A 111 16.61 5.74 -24.28
CA LEU A 111 17.54 4.63 -24.45
C LEU A 111 16.79 3.41 -24.96
N ILE A 112 17.15 2.96 -26.15
CA ILE A 112 16.60 1.73 -26.73
C ILE A 112 17.26 0.54 -26.01
N VAL A 113 16.42 -0.28 -25.34
CA VAL A 113 16.89 -1.53 -24.76
C VAL A 113 17.40 -2.45 -25.89
N PRO A 114 18.68 -2.89 -25.88
CA PRO A 114 19.20 -3.78 -26.90
C PRO A 114 18.35 -5.05 -27.03
N SER A 115 18.15 -5.53 -28.26
CA SER A 115 17.34 -6.72 -28.54
C SER A 115 17.79 -7.97 -27.75
N ILE A 116 19.09 -8.12 -27.52
CA ILE A 116 19.65 -9.21 -26.70
C ILE A 116 19.18 -9.20 -25.25
N MET A 117 18.79 -8.05 -24.71
CA MET A 117 18.27 -7.90 -23.36
C MET A 117 16.73 -7.95 -23.32
N LYS A 118 16.09 -7.69 -24.47
CA LYS A 118 14.63 -7.62 -24.55
C LYS A 118 13.98 -8.98 -24.31
N GLU A 119 14.45 -10.03 -24.96
CA GLU A 119 13.88 -11.38 -24.81
C GLU A 119 13.94 -11.89 -23.36
N PRO A 120 15.09 -11.84 -22.64
CA PRO A 120 15.13 -12.20 -21.22
C PRO A 120 14.20 -11.33 -20.37
N LEU A 121 14.12 -10.02 -20.63
CA LEU A 121 13.23 -9.13 -19.88
C LEU A 121 11.76 -9.50 -20.11
N ASP A 122 11.36 -9.81 -21.33
CA ASP A 122 9.99 -10.23 -21.66
C ASP A 122 9.60 -11.55 -20.93
N ILE A 123 10.56 -12.48 -20.78
CA ILE A 123 10.33 -13.69 -19.98
C ILE A 123 10.05 -13.32 -18.51
N PHE A 124 10.87 -12.45 -17.90
CA PHE A 124 10.64 -12.00 -16.52
C PHE A 124 9.32 -11.23 -16.38
N VAL A 125 8.97 -10.37 -17.34
CA VAL A 125 7.69 -9.66 -17.33
C VAL A 125 6.51 -10.63 -17.35
N ASN A 126 6.55 -11.64 -18.23
CA ASN A 126 5.49 -12.65 -18.34
C ASN A 126 5.37 -13.53 -17.09
N LEU A 127 6.49 -13.81 -16.43
CA LEU A 127 6.51 -14.58 -15.18
C LEU A 127 6.16 -13.74 -13.94
N ALA A 128 6.31 -12.42 -13.99
CA ALA A 128 6.13 -11.55 -12.84
C ALA A 128 4.73 -11.68 -12.25
N LEU A 129 3.68 -11.63 -13.08
CA LEU A 129 2.28 -11.71 -12.61
C LEU A 129 1.97 -13.03 -11.89
N PRO A 130 2.21 -14.23 -12.47
CA PRO A 130 1.95 -15.48 -11.78
C PRO A 130 2.82 -15.64 -10.52
N MET A 131 4.09 -15.23 -10.57
CA MET A 131 4.99 -15.31 -9.41
C MET A 131 4.54 -14.42 -8.25
N VAL A 132 4.05 -13.22 -8.54
CA VAL A 132 3.53 -12.30 -7.51
C VAL A 132 2.26 -12.87 -6.88
N LEU A 133 1.36 -13.47 -7.66
CA LEU A 133 0.13 -14.10 -7.13
C LEU A 133 0.44 -15.33 -6.25
N ILE A 134 1.37 -16.17 -6.67
CA ILE A 134 1.85 -17.31 -5.86
C ILE A 134 2.47 -16.79 -4.55
N SER A 135 3.34 -15.79 -4.65
CA SER A 135 3.98 -15.16 -3.48
C SER A 135 2.96 -14.56 -2.52
N LEU A 136 1.90 -13.93 -3.04
CA LEU A 136 0.80 -13.43 -2.23
C LEU A 136 0.09 -14.55 -1.48
N GLY A 137 -0.25 -15.64 -2.16
CA GLY A 137 -0.88 -16.80 -1.53
C GLY A 137 -0.03 -17.40 -0.41
N LEU A 138 1.28 -17.58 -0.66
CA LEU A 138 2.23 -18.07 0.36
C LEU A 138 2.38 -17.07 1.52
N ALA A 139 2.42 -15.79 1.24
CA ALA A 139 2.53 -14.74 2.27
C ALA A 139 1.29 -14.72 3.19
N LEU A 140 0.09 -14.89 2.64
CA LEU A 140 -1.15 -14.93 3.42
C LEU A 140 -1.16 -16.08 4.44
N GLY A 141 -0.54 -17.21 4.12
CA GLY A 141 -0.39 -18.34 5.05
C GLY A 141 0.43 -18.01 6.30
N ASN A 142 1.27 -16.99 6.27
CA ASN A 142 2.06 -16.53 7.42
C ASN A 142 1.29 -15.58 8.35
N PHE A 143 0.19 -15.01 7.89
CA PHE A 143 -0.65 -14.15 8.72
C PHE A 143 -1.66 -14.99 9.51
N LYS A 144 -1.88 -14.61 10.76
CA LYS A 144 -2.80 -15.32 11.65
C LYS A 144 -3.88 -14.35 12.12
N ILE A 145 -5.12 -14.84 12.13
CA ILE A 145 -6.21 -14.16 12.85
C ILE A 145 -5.93 -14.36 14.33
N ARG A 146 -5.73 -13.27 15.03
CA ARG A 146 -5.34 -13.25 16.44
C ARG A 146 -6.37 -12.53 17.29
N GLU A 147 -6.09 -12.42 18.58
CA GLU A 147 -6.84 -11.63 19.55
C GLU A 147 -7.10 -10.20 19.05
N ASN A 148 -8.19 -9.60 19.54
CA ASN A 148 -8.68 -8.27 19.13
C ASN A 148 -9.19 -8.22 17.67
N ILE A 149 -10.07 -9.16 17.36
CA ILE A 149 -10.75 -9.25 16.06
C ILE A 149 -11.58 -8.00 15.73
N TYR A 150 -12.11 -7.30 16.73
CA TYR A 150 -12.94 -6.09 16.52
C TYR A 150 -12.16 -4.96 15.85
N GLY A 151 -10.91 -4.74 16.27
CA GLY A 151 -10.04 -3.75 15.63
C GLY A 151 -9.73 -4.12 14.18
N ALA A 152 -9.54 -5.41 13.89
CA ALA A 152 -9.30 -5.89 12.53
C ALA A 152 -10.56 -5.76 11.65
N ILE A 153 -11.74 -6.06 12.19
CA ILE A 153 -13.03 -5.87 11.48
C ILE A 153 -13.23 -4.38 11.15
N LEU A 154 -13.02 -3.49 12.13
CA LEU A 154 -13.13 -2.05 11.90
C LEU A 154 -12.18 -1.58 10.79
N LEU A 155 -10.91 -1.99 10.83
CA LEU A 155 -9.93 -1.70 9.77
C LEU A 155 -10.40 -2.23 8.41
N THR A 156 -10.93 -3.45 8.37
CA THR A 156 -11.45 -4.05 7.14
C THR A 156 -12.63 -3.26 6.57
N ILE A 157 -13.55 -2.80 7.42
CA ILE A 157 -14.67 -1.96 7.00
C ILE A 157 -14.14 -0.62 6.43
N LEU A 158 -13.24 0.03 7.15
CA LEU A 158 -12.63 1.28 6.70
C LEU A 158 -11.92 1.09 5.35
N LYS A 159 -11.13 0.02 5.21
CA LYS A 159 -10.31 -0.22 4.02
C LYS A 159 -11.11 -0.65 2.80
N ASN A 160 -12.05 -1.60 2.96
CA ASN A 160 -12.72 -2.20 1.81
C ASN A 160 -14.04 -1.53 1.41
N PHE A 161 -14.62 -0.69 2.29
CA PHE A 161 -15.88 0.00 2.01
C PHE A 161 -15.73 1.53 2.07
N ILE A 162 -15.29 2.06 3.20
CA ILE A 162 -15.25 3.53 3.39
C ILE A 162 -14.20 4.16 2.49
N HIS A 163 -13.01 3.61 2.43
CA HIS A 163 -11.91 4.15 1.62
C HIS A 163 -12.26 4.21 0.12
N PRO A 164 -12.76 3.15 -0.55
CA PRO A 164 -13.14 3.24 -1.96
C PRO A 164 -14.34 4.16 -2.21
N ILE A 165 -15.31 4.25 -1.28
CA ILE A 165 -16.41 5.20 -1.41
C ILE A 165 -15.88 6.64 -1.42
N ILE A 166 -15.01 6.99 -0.46
CA ILE A 166 -14.39 8.31 -0.40
C ILE A 166 -13.58 8.57 -1.67
N ALA A 167 -12.77 7.60 -2.11
CA ALA A 167 -11.94 7.71 -3.30
C ALA A 167 -12.80 7.94 -4.56
N PHE A 168 -13.89 7.20 -4.72
CA PHE A 168 -14.85 7.38 -5.81
C PHE A 168 -15.49 8.77 -5.78
N CYS A 169 -16.00 9.19 -4.61
CA CYS A 169 -16.64 10.49 -4.47
C CYS A 169 -15.67 11.63 -4.79
N LEU A 170 -14.43 11.56 -4.29
CA LEU A 170 -13.41 12.56 -4.58
C LEU A 170 -13.04 12.58 -6.06
N ALA A 171 -12.79 11.41 -6.66
CA ALA A 171 -12.38 11.31 -8.06
C ALA A 171 -13.48 11.77 -9.02
N ASN A 172 -14.73 11.33 -8.80
CA ASN A 172 -15.83 11.55 -9.72
C ASN A 172 -16.51 12.92 -9.54
N PHE A 173 -16.75 13.38 -8.30
CA PHE A 173 -17.57 14.57 -8.04
C PHE A 173 -16.77 15.82 -7.67
N ILE A 174 -15.54 15.67 -7.14
CA ILE A 174 -14.73 16.81 -6.68
C ILE A 174 -13.62 17.12 -7.67
N LEU A 175 -12.90 16.08 -8.13
CA LEU A 175 -11.80 16.24 -9.07
C LEU A 175 -12.24 16.10 -10.53
N GLU A 176 -13.47 15.61 -10.78
CA GLU A 176 -14.06 15.43 -12.12
C GLU A 176 -13.10 14.72 -13.07
N LEU A 177 -12.46 13.66 -12.60
CA LEU A 177 -11.49 12.91 -13.39
C LEU A 177 -12.18 12.13 -14.52
N ASP A 178 -11.41 11.85 -15.57
CA ASP A 178 -11.85 10.95 -16.63
C ASP A 178 -12.24 9.57 -16.08
N ASN A 179 -13.21 8.92 -16.74
CA ASN A 179 -13.79 7.65 -16.30
C ASN A 179 -12.71 6.58 -16.00
N LEU A 180 -11.67 6.47 -16.84
CA LEU A 180 -10.56 5.55 -16.62
C LEU A 180 -9.83 5.82 -15.29
N LEU A 181 -9.58 7.09 -14.99
CA LEU A 181 -8.90 7.48 -13.74
C LEU A 181 -9.81 7.26 -12.52
N VAL A 182 -11.12 7.51 -12.63
CA VAL A 182 -12.11 7.20 -11.58
C VAL A 182 -12.08 5.70 -11.26
N ILE A 183 -12.10 4.84 -12.29
CA ILE A 183 -12.00 3.40 -12.13
C ILE A 183 -10.71 3.02 -11.42
N ILE A 184 -9.57 3.50 -11.91
CA ILE A 184 -8.25 3.20 -11.35
C ILE A 184 -8.16 3.58 -9.88
N VAL A 185 -8.55 4.81 -9.53
CA VAL A 185 -8.46 5.33 -8.14
C VAL A 185 -9.39 4.56 -7.21
N THR A 186 -10.63 4.28 -7.66
CA THR A 186 -11.61 3.56 -6.85
C THR A 186 -11.19 2.10 -6.61
N MET A 187 -10.77 1.40 -7.66
CA MET A 187 -10.30 0.03 -7.55
C MET A 187 -9.01 -0.07 -6.71
N ALA A 188 -8.07 0.88 -6.88
CA ALA A 188 -6.86 0.95 -6.05
C ALA A 188 -7.21 1.13 -4.56
N ALA A 189 -8.20 1.97 -4.26
CA ALA A 189 -8.68 2.16 -2.90
C ALA A 189 -9.39 0.92 -2.33
N ALA A 190 -10.07 0.13 -3.17
CA ALA A 190 -10.76 -1.09 -2.79
C ALA A 190 -9.86 -2.32 -2.62
N LEU A 191 -8.58 -2.24 -3.02
CA LEU A 191 -7.61 -3.31 -2.76
C LEU A 191 -7.50 -3.58 -1.25
N PRO A 192 -7.21 -4.83 -0.84
CA PRO A 192 -7.06 -5.17 0.57
C PRO A 192 -5.90 -4.42 1.22
N SER A 193 -5.86 -4.42 2.54
CA SER A 193 -4.73 -3.85 3.28
C SER A 193 -3.42 -4.51 2.85
N GLY A 194 -2.43 -3.71 2.54
CA GLY A 194 -1.13 -4.18 2.10
C GLY A 194 -0.32 -4.81 3.24
N SER A 195 0.42 -5.89 2.96
CA SER A 195 1.30 -6.55 3.92
C SER A 195 2.37 -5.62 4.51
N GLN A 196 2.69 -4.53 3.82
CA GLN A 196 3.62 -3.50 4.33
C GLN A 196 3.13 -2.88 5.64
N SER A 197 1.82 -2.70 5.83
CA SER A 197 1.27 -2.21 7.09
C SER A 197 1.61 -3.13 8.28
N TYR A 198 1.65 -4.46 8.06
CA TYR A 198 2.09 -5.42 9.06
C TYR A 198 3.61 -5.31 9.34
N TYR A 199 4.44 -5.11 8.31
CA TYR A 199 5.88 -4.93 8.51
C TYR A 199 6.18 -3.66 9.33
N PHE A 200 5.43 -2.58 9.12
CA PHE A 200 5.50 -1.40 9.96
C PHE A 200 5.04 -1.68 11.39
N ALA A 201 3.92 -2.36 11.58
CA ALA A 201 3.43 -2.79 12.88
C ALA A 201 4.46 -3.67 13.63
N TYR A 202 5.15 -4.54 12.90
CA TYR A 202 6.23 -5.36 13.45
C TYR A 202 7.46 -4.51 13.84
N ARG A 203 7.92 -3.62 12.95
CA ARG A 203 9.08 -2.73 13.17
C ARG A 203 8.88 -1.83 14.37
N TYR A 204 7.70 -1.27 14.53
CA TYR A 204 7.37 -0.35 15.63
C TYR A 204 6.81 -1.05 16.87
N ASN A 205 6.68 -2.37 16.83
CA ASN A 205 6.17 -3.22 17.91
C ASN A 205 4.78 -2.83 18.42
N SER A 206 3.89 -2.42 17.51
CA SER A 206 2.54 -1.94 17.82
C SER A 206 1.49 -2.55 16.88
N LEU A 207 0.28 -2.81 17.37
CA LEU A 207 -0.89 -3.31 16.65
C LEU A 207 -0.67 -4.58 15.78
N LYS A 208 0.38 -5.38 16.03
CA LYS A 208 0.74 -6.54 15.20
C LYS A 208 -0.41 -7.52 14.99
N ALA A 209 -1.15 -7.83 16.06
CA ALA A 209 -2.26 -8.79 16.01
C ALA A 209 -3.43 -8.25 15.19
N VAL A 210 -3.77 -6.97 15.40
CA VAL A 210 -4.87 -6.30 14.70
C VAL A 210 -4.56 -6.18 13.21
N VAL A 211 -3.37 -5.68 12.86
CA VAL A 211 -2.97 -5.48 11.47
C VAL A 211 -2.79 -6.81 10.74
N SER A 212 -2.21 -7.84 11.39
CA SER A 212 -2.13 -9.19 10.83
C SER A 212 -3.50 -9.75 10.47
N SER A 213 -4.45 -9.67 11.41
CA SER A 213 -5.83 -10.12 11.19
C SER A 213 -6.53 -9.31 10.10
N ASN A 214 -6.30 -7.99 10.06
CA ASN A 214 -6.86 -7.11 9.03
C ASN A 214 -6.34 -7.47 7.63
N VAL A 215 -5.06 -7.78 7.46
CA VAL A 215 -4.51 -8.20 6.14
C VAL A 215 -5.26 -9.42 5.61
N VAL A 216 -5.51 -10.41 6.45
CA VAL A 216 -6.26 -11.63 6.06
C VAL A 216 -7.72 -11.30 5.74
N LEU A 217 -8.41 -10.65 6.68
CA LEU A 217 -9.84 -10.35 6.54
C LEU A 217 -10.11 -9.43 5.35
N SER A 218 -9.32 -8.36 5.20
CA SER A 218 -9.48 -7.43 4.09
C SER A 218 -9.19 -8.09 2.74
N THR A 219 -8.24 -9.04 2.67
CA THR A 219 -7.98 -9.79 1.44
C THR A 219 -9.17 -10.66 1.06
N PHE A 220 -9.79 -11.33 2.04
CA PHE A 220 -10.98 -12.13 1.78
C PHE A 220 -12.18 -11.26 1.36
N VAL A 221 -12.42 -10.17 2.07
CA VAL A 221 -13.51 -9.22 1.78
C VAL A 221 -13.29 -8.53 0.43
N SER A 222 -12.04 -8.21 0.07
CA SER A 222 -11.73 -7.54 -1.19
C SER A 222 -12.12 -8.36 -2.42
N PHE A 223 -12.15 -9.67 -2.33
CA PHE A 223 -12.65 -10.52 -3.41
C PHE A 223 -14.08 -10.12 -3.81
N PHE A 224 -14.95 -9.94 -2.82
CA PHE A 224 -16.35 -9.55 -3.06
C PHE A 224 -16.47 -8.07 -3.46
N THR A 225 -15.77 -7.16 -2.76
CA THR A 225 -15.87 -5.72 -3.04
C THR A 225 -15.29 -5.37 -4.41
N LEU A 226 -14.19 -5.97 -4.83
CA LEU A 226 -13.61 -5.77 -6.15
C LEU A 226 -14.49 -6.37 -7.25
N SER A 227 -15.06 -7.58 -7.04
CA SER A 227 -16.01 -8.17 -7.99
C SER A 227 -17.24 -7.29 -8.16
N LEU A 228 -17.76 -6.71 -7.08
CA LEU A 228 -18.88 -5.77 -7.16
C LEU A 228 -18.52 -4.50 -7.93
N LEU A 229 -17.30 -3.97 -7.75
CA LEU A 229 -16.84 -2.80 -8.49
C LEU A 229 -16.62 -3.08 -9.98
N LEU A 230 -16.15 -4.29 -10.35
CA LEU A 230 -16.02 -4.68 -11.76
C LEU A 230 -17.40 -4.66 -12.44
N VAL A 231 -18.42 -5.21 -11.78
CA VAL A 231 -19.81 -5.15 -12.28
C VAL A 231 -20.32 -3.72 -12.31
N PHE A 232 -20.07 -2.92 -11.28
CA PHE A 232 -20.50 -1.51 -11.19
C PHE A 232 -19.94 -0.64 -12.31
N PHE A 233 -18.69 -0.87 -12.70
CA PHE A 233 -18.04 -0.13 -13.79
C PHE A 233 -18.22 -0.77 -15.18
N ASP A 234 -19.03 -1.85 -15.26
CA ASP A 234 -19.27 -2.60 -16.51
C ASP A 234 -17.97 -3.09 -17.18
N ILE A 235 -17.07 -3.60 -16.34
CA ILE A 235 -15.78 -4.16 -16.77
C ILE A 235 -15.89 -5.70 -16.67
N THR A 236 -16.38 -6.32 -17.73
CA THR A 236 -16.53 -7.78 -17.85
C THR A 236 -15.81 -8.31 -19.08
#